data_15045cadaf1cc1ee8d874100e0f47d27
#
_entry.id   15045cadaf1cc1ee8d874100e0f47d27
#
_cell.length_a   1.000
_cell.length_b   1.000
_cell.length_c   1.000
_cell.angle_alpha   90.00
_cell.angle_beta   90.00
_cell.angle_gamma   90.00
#
_symmetry.space_group_name_H-M   'P 1'
#
loop_
_entity.id
_entity.type
_entity.pdbx_description
1 polymer ?
#
loop_
_entity_poly.entity_id
_entity_poly.type
_entity_poly.pdbx_seq_one_letter_code
_entity_poly.pdbx_strand_id
1 'polypeptide(L)'
;MGKNITFLLILLINLTSCKGQKAMIDKTVVKELDIETYLGKWYEISRYDHRFERGLIGVTATYSFRTDGKIKVVNAGYRGSLDGQKSEAIGKAIIPNPNIPSKLKVSFFWFFYGDYFVLELDKNYQWAIIGSSSDKCLWILSRTPQMNEKLYDELLMKLIKRGYDTSKLIKVEQNTE
;
A
#
# COMPACT_ATOMS: atom_id res chain seq x y z
N MET A 1 69.67 -25.43 30.78
CA MET A 1 69.15 -24.27 29.99
C MET A 1 67.88 -24.75 29.21
N GLY A 2 66.74 -24.64 29.81
CA GLY A 2 65.40 -25.04 29.21
C GLY A 2 64.75 -23.82 28.63
N LYS A 3 64.44 -23.82 27.34
CA LYS A 3 63.64 -22.76 26.66
C LYS A 3 62.17 -23.12 26.74
N ASN A 4 61.41 -22.36 27.52
CA ASN A 4 59.93 -22.45 27.55
C ASN A 4 59.36 -21.76 26.29
N ILE A 5 58.72 -22.52 25.43
CA ILE A 5 57.98 -22.03 24.28
C ILE A 5 56.49 -21.89 24.74
N THR A 6 56.08 -20.66 24.97
CA THR A 6 54.67 -20.33 25.28
C THR A 6 53.90 -20.33 23.96
N PHE A 7 52.99 -21.32 23.80
CA PHE A 7 52.03 -21.36 22.67
C PHE A 7 50.92 -20.39 22.94
N LEU A 8 50.86 -19.28 22.18
CA LEU A 8 49.77 -18.32 22.18
C LEU A 8 48.64 -18.83 21.29
N LEU A 9 47.59 -19.35 21.91
CA LEU A 9 46.39 -19.82 21.19
C LEU A 9 45.53 -18.60 20.78
N ILE A 10 45.63 -18.18 19.53
CA ILE A 10 44.78 -17.12 18.97
C ILE A 10 43.42 -17.73 18.66
N LEU A 11 42.42 -17.45 19.53
CA LEU A 11 41.01 -17.79 19.32
C LEU A 11 40.40 -16.86 18.28
N LEU A 12 40.32 -17.28 17.02
CA LEU A 12 39.61 -16.60 15.95
C LEU A 12 38.08 -16.72 16.19
N ILE A 13 37.49 -15.69 16.82
CA ILE A 13 36.05 -15.55 16.92
C ILE A 13 35.52 -15.13 15.54
N ASN A 14 35.02 -16.10 14.79
CA ASN A 14 34.25 -15.81 13.57
C ASN A 14 32.93 -15.17 13.98
N LEU A 15 32.86 -13.83 13.98
CA LEU A 15 31.64 -13.07 13.99
C LEU A 15 30.94 -13.26 12.64
N THR A 16 30.15 -14.32 12.52
CA THR A 16 29.18 -14.46 11.43
C THR A 16 28.15 -13.34 11.58
N SER A 17 28.39 -12.23 10.88
CA SER A 17 27.40 -11.17 10.70
C SER A 17 26.19 -11.80 10.00
N CYS A 18 25.15 -12.14 10.75
CA CYS A 18 23.84 -12.42 10.21
C CYS A 18 23.34 -11.14 9.53
N LYS A 19 23.67 -10.97 8.24
CA LYS A 19 22.91 -10.04 7.39
C LYS A 19 21.50 -10.59 7.35
N GLY A 20 20.59 -10.01 8.14
CA GLY A 20 19.18 -10.35 8.13
C GLY A 20 18.70 -10.32 6.69
N GLN A 21 18.34 -11.47 6.16
CA GLN A 21 17.77 -11.62 4.83
C GLN A 21 16.44 -10.85 4.89
N LYS A 22 16.35 -9.73 4.14
CA LYS A 22 15.13 -8.93 4.07
C LYS A 22 14.01 -9.86 3.62
N ALA A 23 13.06 -10.15 4.51
CA ALA A 23 11.94 -11.02 4.19
C ALA A 23 11.25 -10.48 2.93
N MET A 24 10.95 -11.38 1.98
CA MET A 24 10.25 -11.01 0.76
C MET A 24 8.80 -10.66 1.11
N ILE A 25 8.36 -9.49 0.66
CA ILE A 25 6.99 -9.02 0.90
C ILE A 25 6.01 -9.91 0.12
N ASP A 26 5.02 -10.46 0.82
CA ASP A 26 3.91 -11.20 0.22
C ASP A 26 2.95 -10.23 -0.48
N LYS A 27 2.91 -10.32 -1.81
CA LYS A 27 2.04 -9.53 -2.70
C LYS A 27 0.90 -10.36 -3.29
N THR A 28 0.57 -11.47 -2.64
CA THR A 28 -0.59 -12.28 -3.01
C THR A 28 -1.86 -11.45 -2.91
N VAL A 29 -2.64 -11.43 -3.96
CA VAL A 29 -3.90 -10.68 -4.06
C VAL A 29 -5.09 -11.53 -3.62
N VAL A 30 -6.20 -10.88 -3.29
CA VAL A 30 -7.47 -11.59 -3.05
C VAL A 30 -7.88 -12.37 -4.30
N LYS A 31 -8.46 -13.56 -4.11
CA LYS A 31 -8.83 -14.47 -5.21
C LYS A 31 -10.00 -13.93 -6.02
N GLU A 32 -10.97 -13.32 -5.34
CA GLU A 32 -12.20 -12.83 -5.92
C GLU A 32 -12.30 -11.32 -5.74
N LEU A 33 -12.73 -10.62 -6.76
CA LEU A 33 -13.05 -9.20 -6.74
C LEU A 33 -14.24 -8.96 -7.66
N ASP A 34 -15.36 -8.64 -7.07
CA ASP A 34 -16.50 -8.05 -7.80
C ASP A 34 -16.20 -6.57 -8.02
N ILE A 35 -15.91 -6.23 -9.27
CA ILE A 35 -15.52 -4.87 -9.62
C ILE A 35 -16.69 -3.89 -9.46
N GLU A 36 -17.93 -4.31 -9.69
CA GLU A 36 -19.10 -3.43 -9.53
C GLU A 36 -19.27 -3.01 -8.07
N THR A 37 -19.15 -3.95 -7.14
CA THR A 37 -19.18 -3.67 -5.70
C THR A 37 -17.96 -2.86 -5.23
N TYR A 38 -16.80 -3.02 -5.91
CA TYR A 38 -15.58 -2.27 -5.60
C TYR A 38 -15.64 -0.80 -6.05
N LEU A 39 -16.44 -0.47 -7.06
CA LEU A 39 -16.62 0.92 -7.53
C LEU A 39 -17.11 1.86 -6.43
N GLY A 40 -17.16 3.14 -6.74
CA GLY A 40 -17.56 4.21 -5.83
C GLY A 40 -16.39 4.86 -5.13
N LYS A 41 -16.68 5.56 -4.03
CA LYS A 41 -15.71 6.38 -3.28
C LYS A 41 -15.01 5.56 -2.20
N TRP A 42 -13.72 5.76 -2.09
CA TRP A 42 -12.85 5.26 -1.03
C TRP A 42 -12.08 6.42 -0.39
N TYR A 43 -11.96 6.41 0.91
CA TYR A 43 -11.13 7.32 1.69
C TYR A 43 -9.79 6.66 1.97
N GLU A 44 -8.70 7.39 1.79
CA GLU A 44 -7.37 6.94 2.13
C GLU A 44 -7.10 7.16 3.62
N ILE A 45 -7.03 6.09 4.40
CA ILE A 45 -6.80 6.14 5.85
C ILE A 45 -5.31 6.24 6.16
N SER A 46 -4.48 5.52 5.42
CA SER A 46 -3.04 5.64 5.52
C SER A 46 -2.35 5.16 4.24
N ARG A 47 -1.11 5.61 4.03
CA ARG A 47 -0.27 5.24 2.89
C ARG A 47 1.20 5.24 3.23
N TYR A 48 2.01 4.61 2.39
CA TYR A 48 3.42 4.95 2.30
C TYR A 48 3.59 6.32 1.65
N ASP A 49 4.55 7.13 2.17
CA ASP A 49 4.83 8.45 1.58
C ASP A 49 5.46 8.28 0.20
N HIS A 50 4.78 8.76 -0.82
CA HIS A 50 5.29 8.82 -2.18
C HIS A 50 5.00 10.17 -2.85
N ARG A 51 5.84 10.52 -3.81
CA ARG A 51 5.91 11.88 -4.37
C ARG A 51 4.60 12.40 -4.97
N PHE A 52 3.72 11.51 -5.43
CA PHE A 52 2.48 11.91 -6.12
C PHE A 52 1.42 12.48 -5.18
N GLU A 53 1.40 12.01 -3.93
CA GLU A 53 0.40 12.40 -2.92
C GLU A 53 1.03 13.11 -1.72
N ARG A 54 2.34 13.37 -1.79
CA ARG A 54 3.05 14.04 -0.69
C ARG A 54 2.45 15.40 -0.37
N GLY A 55 2.13 15.60 0.91
CA GLY A 55 1.50 16.82 1.42
C GLY A 55 0.01 16.95 1.09
N LEU A 56 -0.63 15.89 0.54
CA LEU A 56 -2.08 15.84 0.40
C LEU A 56 -2.72 15.19 1.63
N ILE A 57 -3.82 15.78 2.07
CA ILE A 57 -4.75 15.30 3.10
C ILE A 57 -6.16 15.28 2.55
N GLY A 58 -7.11 14.69 3.27
CA GLY A 58 -8.47 14.50 2.76
C GLY A 58 -8.51 13.68 1.48
N VAL A 59 -7.56 12.76 1.30
CA VAL A 59 -7.39 12.05 0.03
C VAL A 59 -8.46 11.00 -0.16
N THR A 60 -9.05 11.01 -1.35
CA THR A 60 -10.05 10.04 -1.78
C THR A 60 -9.75 9.51 -3.17
N ALA A 61 -10.16 8.27 -3.43
CA ALA A 61 -10.17 7.67 -4.76
C ALA A 61 -11.61 7.28 -5.12
N THR A 62 -12.09 7.73 -6.28
CA THR A 62 -13.42 7.37 -6.78
C THR A 62 -13.30 6.60 -8.09
N TYR A 63 -13.94 5.44 -8.12
CA TYR A 63 -13.93 4.54 -9.28
C TYR A 63 -15.32 4.48 -9.89
N SER A 64 -15.42 4.53 -11.21
CA SER A 64 -16.67 4.39 -11.96
C SER A 64 -16.42 3.75 -13.33
N PHE A 65 -17.41 3.09 -13.90
CA PHE A 65 -17.29 2.61 -15.27
C PHE A 65 -17.24 3.76 -16.28
N ARG A 66 -16.52 3.52 -17.34
CA ARG A 66 -16.46 4.34 -18.55
C ARG A 66 -17.22 3.65 -19.68
N THR A 67 -17.64 4.42 -20.65
CA THR A 67 -18.32 3.90 -21.86
C THR A 67 -17.42 3.01 -22.71
N ASP A 68 -16.08 3.12 -22.57
CA ASP A 68 -15.10 2.27 -23.28
C ASP A 68 -14.75 0.97 -22.54
N GLY A 69 -15.55 0.59 -21.51
CA GLY A 69 -15.34 -0.63 -20.70
C GLY A 69 -14.19 -0.56 -19.68
N LYS A 70 -13.49 0.57 -19.61
CA LYS A 70 -12.45 0.80 -18.59
C LYS A 70 -13.07 1.41 -17.33
N ILE A 71 -12.26 1.50 -16.29
CA ILE A 71 -12.63 2.15 -15.03
C ILE A 71 -12.02 3.55 -15.02
N LYS A 72 -12.85 4.58 -14.82
CA LYS A 72 -12.41 5.93 -14.49
C LYS A 72 -11.93 5.93 -13.05
N VAL A 73 -10.79 6.56 -12.80
CA VAL A 73 -10.23 6.78 -11.46
C VAL A 73 -10.10 8.27 -11.25
N VAL A 74 -10.67 8.78 -10.16
CA VAL A 74 -10.52 10.18 -9.75
C VAL A 74 -9.90 10.17 -8.35
N ASN A 75 -8.63 10.56 -8.26
CA ASN A 75 -7.98 10.82 -6.98
C ASN A 75 -8.11 12.31 -6.68
N ALA A 76 -8.56 12.66 -5.48
CA ALA A 76 -8.70 14.02 -5.02
C ALA A 76 -8.16 14.16 -3.60
N GLY A 77 -7.68 15.35 -3.24
CA GLY A 77 -7.20 15.69 -1.92
C GLY A 77 -6.93 17.18 -1.81
N TYR A 78 -6.44 17.64 -0.67
CA TYR A 78 -6.20 19.04 -0.38
C TYR A 78 -4.74 19.24 0.05
N ARG A 79 -4.14 20.37 -0.31
CA ARG A 79 -2.74 20.69 0.04
C ARG A 79 -2.65 21.34 1.40
N GLY A 80 -1.94 20.68 2.31
CA GLY A 80 -1.54 21.23 3.61
C GLY A 80 -2.64 21.34 4.67
N SER A 81 -3.91 21.60 4.29
CA SER A 81 -5.06 21.63 5.20
C SER A 81 -6.33 21.16 4.47
N LEU A 82 -7.37 20.74 5.18
CA LEU A 82 -8.66 20.33 4.59
C LEU A 82 -9.37 21.48 3.84
N ASP A 83 -9.06 22.72 4.19
CA ASP A 83 -9.52 23.94 3.50
C ASP A 83 -8.52 24.41 2.43
N GLY A 84 -7.43 23.68 2.24
CA GLY A 84 -6.37 24.02 1.31
C GLY A 84 -6.77 23.89 -0.15
N GLN A 85 -5.84 24.19 -1.04
CA GLN A 85 -6.08 24.07 -2.47
C GLN A 85 -6.38 22.61 -2.84
N LYS A 86 -7.56 22.39 -3.45
CA LYS A 86 -7.94 21.08 -3.99
C LYS A 86 -6.97 20.66 -5.08
N SER A 87 -6.49 19.43 -4.99
CA SER A 87 -5.72 18.74 -6.03
C SER A 87 -6.52 17.56 -6.54
N GLU A 88 -6.63 17.42 -7.85
CA GLU A 88 -7.38 16.33 -8.47
C GLU A 88 -6.58 15.74 -9.63
N ALA A 89 -6.58 14.41 -9.73
CA ALA A 89 -5.99 13.68 -10.85
C ALA A 89 -7.03 12.68 -11.39
N ILE A 90 -7.27 12.76 -12.69
CA ILE A 90 -8.19 11.85 -13.38
C ILE A 90 -7.37 10.85 -14.19
N GLY A 91 -7.61 9.58 -13.93
CA GLY A 91 -6.96 8.46 -14.57
C GLY A 91 -7.94 7.40 -15.06
N LYS A 92 -7.37 6.29 -15.45
CA LYS A 92 -8.10 5.10 -15.89
C LYS A 92 -7.46 3.85 -15.31
N ALA A 93 -8.27 2.84 -15.01
CA ALA A 93 -7.79 1.51 -14.67
C ALA A 93 -8.31 0.47 -15.67
N ILE A 94 -7.54 -0.59 -15.81
CA ILE A 94 -7.87 -1.77 -16.60
C ILE A 94 -7.62 -3.03 -15.78
N ILE A 95 -8.30 -4.10 -16.13
CA ILE A 95 -8.06 -5.45 -15.62
C ILE A 95 -7.37 -6.23 -16.75
N PRO A 96 -6.02 -6.37 -16.71
CA PRO A 96 -5.28 -7.00 -17.81
C PRO A 96 -5.59 -8.49 -17.97
N ASN A 97 -5.91 -9.15 -16.86
CA ASN A 97 -6.28 -10.56 -16.83
C ASN A 97 -7.61 -10.74 -16.10
N PRO A 98 -8.71 -11.04 -16.81
CA PRO A 98 -10.02 -11.25 -16.20
C PRO A 98 -10.07 -12.39 -15.16
N ASN A 99 -9.16 -13.35 -15.24
CA ASN A 99 -9.06 -14.45 -14.26
C ASN A 99 -8.42 -14.01 -12.94
N ILE A 100 -7.82 -12.82 -12.89
CA ILE A 100 -7.20 -12.24 -11.69
C ILE A 100 -7.63 -10.77 -11.60
N PRO A 101 -8.92 -10.48 -11.35
CA PRO A 101 -9.47 -9.11 -11.39
C PRO A 101 -8.87 -8.20 -10.32
N SER A 102 -8.31 -8.77 -9.26
CA SER A 102 -7.64 -8.08 -8.15
C SER A 102 -6.24 -7.54 -8.49
N LYS A 103 -5.72 -7.84 -9.69
CA LYS A 103 -4.51 -7.24 -10.25
C LYS A 103 -4.87 -6.26 -11.35
N LEU A 104 -5.15 -5.02 -10.97
CA LEU A 104 -5.43 -3.95 -11.92
C LEU A 104 -4.15 -3.22 -12.30
N LYS A 105 -4.26 -2.43 -13.36
CA LYS A 105 -3.28 -1.42 -13.75
C LYS A 105 -3.95 -0.06 -13.84
N VAL A 106 -3.34 0.96 -13.24
CA VAL A 106 -3.88 2.33 -13.18
C VAL A 106 -2.94 3.29 -13.89
N SER A 107 -3.49 4.20 -14.69
CA SER A 107 -2.75 5.23 -15.41
C SER A 107 -3.38 6.59 -15.19
N PHE A 108 -2.58 7.55 -14.76
CA PHE A 108 -2.92 8.98 -14.69
C PHE A 108 -2.25 9.79 -15.80
N PHE A 109 -1.37 9.16 -16.58
CA PHE A 109 -0.63 9.85 -17.62
C PHE A 109 -0.47 8.96 -18.86
N TRP A 110 -1.23 9.25 -19.91
CA TRP A 110 -1.20 8.59 -21.23
C TRP A 110 -1.23 7.06 -21.15
N PHE A 111 -0.08 6.40 -21.40
CA PHE A 111 0.07 4.94 -21.46
C PHE A 111 0.98 4.37 -20.35
N PHE A 112 1.43 5.19 -19.41
CA PHE A 112 2.21 4.71 -18.27
C PHE A 112 1.28 4.14 -17.21
N TYR A 113 1.30 2.83 -17.06
CA TYR A 113 0.48 2.12 -16.09
C TYR A 113 1.31 1.69 -14.89
N GLY A 114 0.83 1.98 -13.70
CA GLY A 114 1.29 1.42 -12.44
C GLY A 114 0.44 0.22 -12.03
N ASP A 115 1.05 -0.70 -11.30
CA ASP A 115 0.32 -1.83 -10.73
C ASP A 115 -0.53 -1.38 -9.54
N TYR A 116 -1.73 -1.98 -9.44
CA TYR A 116 -2.69 -1.78 -8.36
C TYR A 116 -3.21 -3.15 -7.94
N PHE A 117 -2.71 -3.65 -6.82
CA PHE A 117 -2.98 -4.98 -6.31
C PHE A 117 -3.88 -4.89 -5.09
N VAL A 118 -5.05 -5.49 -5.15
CA VAL A 118 -5.93 -5.63 -3.98
C VAL A 118 -5.39 -6.80 -3.14
N LEU A 119 -4.63 -6.49 -2.10
CA LEU A 119 -3.95 -7.48 -1.25
C LEU A 119 -4.90 -8.08 -0.23
N GLU A 120 -5.74 -7.24 0.39
CA GLU A 120 -6.77 -7.62 1.32
C GLU A 120 -8.04 -6.83 1.00
N LEU A 121 -9.18 -7.43 1.25
CA LEU A 121 -10.48 -6.81 1.03
C LEU A 121 -11.46 -7.32 2.08
N ASP A 122 -12.24 -6.43 2.66
CA ASP A 122 -13.35 -6.81 3.51
C ASP A 122 -14.44 -7.56 2.73
N LYS A 123 -15.05 -8.56 3.33
CA LYS A 123 -16.11 -9.35 2.71
C LYS A 123 -17.33 -8.50 2.28
N ASN A 124 -17.58 -7.39 2.98
CA ASN A 124 -18.64 -6.41 2.68
C ASN A 124 -18.08 -5.18 1.96
N TYR A 125 -16.83 -5.20 1.48
CA TYR A 125 -16.19 -4.11 0.76
C TYR A 125 -16.10 -2.79 1.54
N GLN A 126 -15.96 -2.85 2.88
CA GLN A 126 -15.87 -1.66 3.72
C GLN A 126 -14.45 -1.12 3.85
N TRP A 127 -13.44 -1.96 3.69
CA TRP A 127 -12.03 -1.57 3.69
C TRP A 127 -11.23 -2.42 2.72
N ALA A 128 -10.09 -1.89 2.27
CA ALA A 128 -9.15 -2.59 1.41
C ALA A 128 -7.70 -2.23 1.74
N ILE A 129 -6.78 -3.18 1.56
CA ILE A 129 -5.34 -2.94 1.54
C ILE A 129 -4.86 -3.06 0.10
N ILE A 130 -4.20 -2.02 -0.38
CA ILE A 130 -3.72 -1.92 -1.74
C ILE A 130 -2.21 -1.86 -1.75
N GLY A 131 -1.59 -2.66 -2.60
CA GLY A 131 -0.16 -2.63 -2.88
C GLY A 131 0.12 -2.58 -4.36
N SER A 132 1.38 -2.83 -4.71
CA SER A 132 1.82 -2.91 -6.11
C SER A 132 2.99 -3.89 -6.25
N SER A 133 3.53 -4.05 -7.46
CA SER A 133 4.80 -4.77 -7.66
C SER A 133 5.97 -4.10 -6.93
N SER A 134 5.90 -2.79 -6.70
CA SER A 134 6.88 -2.03 -5.93
C SER A 134 6.64 -2.14 -4.42
N ASP A 135 7.71 -2.34 -3.63
CA ASP A 135 7.67 -2.29 -2.16
C ASP A 135 7.45 -0.88 -1.59
N LYS A 136 7.39 0.13 -2.45
CA LYS A 136 7.27 1.54 -2.08
C LYS A 136 5.84 2.07 -2.11
N CYS A 137 4.87 1.23 -2.49
CA CYS A 137 3.48 1.62 -2.65
C CYS A 137 2.60 0.74 -1.76
N LEU A 138 1.88 1.37 -0.84
CA LEU A 138 0.94 0.73 0.07
C LEU A 138 -0.11 1.74 0.50
N TRP A 139 -1.38 1.32 0.53
CA TRP A 139 -2.51 2.12 0.99
C TRP A 139 -3.46 1.27 1.83
N ILE A 140 -4.05 1.87 2.84
CA ILE A 140 -5.23 1.37 3.54
C ILE A 140 -6.39 2.29 3.19
N LEU A 141 -7.42 1.72 2.59
CA LEU A 141 -8.61 2.42 2.13
C LEU A 141 -9.83 2.04 2.98
N SER A 142 -10.78 2.95 3.12
CA SER A 142 -12.06 2.74 3.82
C SER A 142 -13.22 3.36 3.05
N ARG A 143 -14.44 2.82 3.23
CA ARG A 143 -15.68 3.45 2.74
C ARG A 143 -16.10 4.63 3.58
N THR A 144 -15.58 4.76 4.79
CA THR A 144 -15.85 5.87 5.70
C THR A 144 -14.57 6.70 5.92
N PRO A 145 -14.69 8.01 6.17
CA PRO A 145 -13.54 8.88 6.40
C PRO A 145 -12.78 8.54 7.69
N GLN A 146 -13.42 7.83 8.60
CA GLN A 146 -12.81 7.35 9.84
C GLN A 146 -12.80 5.82 9.87
N MET A 147 -11.72 5.25 10.40
CA MET A 147 -11.59 3.83 10.65
C MET A 147 -11.47 3.60 12.16
N ASN A 148 -12.19 2.60 12.69
CA ASN A 148 -12.05 2.20 14.08
C ASN A 148 -10.60 1.76 14.37
N GLU A 149 -10.02 2.22 15.49
CA GLU A 149 -8.62 1.95 15.84
C GLU A 149 -8.34 0.45 15.96
N LYS A 150 -9.25 -0.33 16.55
CA LYS A 150 -9.08 -1.79 16.66
C LYS A 150 -8.99 -2.44 15.27
N LEU A 151 -9.84 -2.02 14.32
CA LEU A 151 -9.77 -2.51 12.94
C LEU A 151 -8.45 -2.09 12.29
N TYR A 152 -8.04 -0.84 12.49
CA TYR A 152 -6.77 -0.35 11.95
C TYR A 152 -5.58 -1.20 12.43
N ASP A 153 -5.52 -1.50 13.74
CA ASP A 153 -4.48 -2.36 14.33
C ASP A 153 -4.52 -3.78 13.76
N GLU A 154 -5.71 -4.35 13.56
CA GLU A 154 -5.87 -5.65 12.90
C GLU A 154 -5.29 -5.64 11.45
N LEU A 155 -5.50 -4.55 10.71
CA LEU A 155 -4.93 -4.39 9.36
C LEU A 155 -3.41 -4.22 9.40
N LEU A 156 -2.86 -3.49 10.38
CA LEU A 156 -1.41 -3.41 10.60
C LEU A 156 -0.80 -4.79 10.86
N MET A 157 -1.44 -5.62 11.68
CA MET A 157 -0.97 -6.98 11.94
C MET A 157 -0.98 -7.86 10.67
N LYS A 158 -1.99 -7.72 9.81
CA LYS A 158 -2.01 -8.39 8.49
C LYS A 158 -0.83 -7.95 7.62
N LEU A 159 -0.53 -6.65 7.59
CA LEU A 159 0.59 -6.09 6.84
C LEU A 159 1.95 -6.58 7.36
N ILE A 160 2.15 -6.60 8.68
CA ILE A 160 3.36 -7.15 9.33
C ILE A 160 3.56 -8.61 8.92
N LYS A 161 2.49 -9.43 8.98
CA LYS A 161 2.53 -10.84 8.56
C LYS A 161 2.94 -11.00 7.09
N ARG A 162 2.57 -10.05 6.22
CA ARG A 162 2.97 -10.01 4.81
C ARG A 162 4.39 -9.48 4.58
N GLY A 163 5.08 -9.02 5.63
CA GLY A 163 6.44 -8.49 5.56
C GLY A 163 6.53 -7.01 5.22
N TYR A 164 5.42 -6.26 5.29
CA TYR A 164 5.42 -4.80 5.12
C TYR A 164 5.92 -4.11 6.40
N ASP A 165 6.67 -3.05 6.22
CA ASP A 165 7.16 -2.19 7.31
C ASP A 165 6.11 -1.13 7.66
N THR A 166 5.24 -1.44 8.63
CA THR A 166 4.14 -0.56 9.03
C THR A 166 4.58 0.77 9.64
N SER A 167 5.84 0.89 10.08
CA SER A 167 6.38 2.16 10.59
C SER A 167 6.49 3.25 9.52
N LYS A 168 6.44 2.87 8.24
CA LYS A 168 6.44 3.79 7.09
C LYS A 168 5.07 4.33 6.70
N LEU A 169 4.01 3.78 7.29
CA LEU A 169 2.66 4.29 7.05
C LEU A 169 2.47 5.65 7.72
N ILE A 170 2.00 6.60 6.95
CA ILE A 170 1.50 7.88 7.44
C ILE A 170 -0.01 7.85 7.45
N LYS A 171 -0.64 8.26 8.57
CA LYS A 171 -2.09 8.47 8.62
C LYS A 171 -2.46 9.68 7.77
N VAL A 172 -3.55 9.58 7.04
CA VAL A 172 -4.08 10.66 6.22
C VAL A 172 -5.27 11.27 6.93
N GLU A 173 -5.15 12.55 7.26
CA GLU A 173 -6.26 13.30 7.85
C GLU A 173 -7.43 13.33 6.87
N GLN A 174 -8.65 13.10 7.37
CA GLN A 174 -9.87 13.09 6.58
C GLN A 174 -10.89 14.09 7.14
N ASN A 175 -11.69 14.67 6.25
CA ASN A 175 -12.85 15.42 6.68
C ASN A 175 -13.88 14.46 7.28
N THR A 176 -14.39 14.80 8.45
CA THR A 176 -15.35 13.99 9.23
C THR A 176 -16.77 14.49 9.12
N GLU A 177 -17.00 15.58 8.34
CA GLU A 177 -18.32 16.13 8.05
C GLU A 177 -18.97 15.50 6.81
#